data_8a6675ec0859998f0b6a518617e7bf23
#
_entry.id   8a6675ec0859998f0b6a518617e7bf23
#
_cell.length_a   1.000
_cell.length_b   1.000
_cell.length_c   1.000
_cell.angle_alpha   90.00
_cell.angle_beta   90.00
_cell.angle_gamma   90.00
#
_symmetry.space_group_name_H-M   'P 1'
#
loop_
_entity.id
_entity.type
_entity.pdbx_description
1 polymer ?
#
loop_
_entity_poly.entity_id
_entity_poly.type
_entity_poly.pdbx_seq_one_letter_code
_entity_poly.pdbx_strand_id
1 'polypeptide(L)'
;MSNINHAGKLGKECYTATATCLLCPQHCQLRQGQSGRCHARKNYEGEIESLTYGEVAAWNLDPIEKKPLYHFYPGSSIFSAGGFGCNLSCSFCQNHEISQKHQVGRKVTPAELAEMALEAQKSIGLCFTYSEPSMWFEMIRDTAPLVRAQGGKVVLVSNGTISPRFLEALIPWVDAVNIDIKAFSEAFYQHYCGGKLAWVLDNVEPSGGQGPLGDYNAYHPRGQ
;
A
#
# COMPACT_ATOMS: atom_id res chain seq x y z
N MET A 1 -7.83 45.73 -48.95
CA MET A 1 -7.80 46.12 -47.54
C MET A 1 -8.97 45.46 -46.85
N SER A 2 -8.74 44.36 -46.17
CA SER A 2 -9.66 43.82 -45.16
C SER A 2 -8.97 42.69 -44.44
N ASN A 3 -8.55 43.01 -43.24
CA ASN A 3 -8.01 42.06 -42.24
C ASN A 3 -9.14 41.14 -41.76
N ILE A 4 -8.92 39.84 -41.85
CA ILE A 4 -9.73 38.86 -41.09
C ILE A 4 -8.81 38.08 -40.24
N ASN A 5 -8.71 38.49 -38.96
CA ASN A 5 -8.17 37.69 -37.88
C ASN A 5 -9.24 36.66 -37.48
N HIS A 6 -9.07 35.41 -37.90
CA HIS A 6 -9.75 34.29 -37.30
C HIS A 6 -8.73 33.50 -36.46
N ALA A 7 -8.52 33.95 -35.22
CA ALA A 7 -7.96 33.08 -34.18
C ALA A 7 -9.04 32.09 -33.77
N GLY A 8 -9.07 30.96 -34.46
CA GLY A 8 -9.88 29.81 -34.07
C GLY A 8 -9.43 29.34 -32.70
N LYS A 9 -10.25 29.56 -31.67
CA LYS A 9 -10.13 28.84 -30.41
C LYS A 9 -10.39 27.38 -30.73
N LEU A 10 -9.31 26.61 -30.89
CA LEU A 10 -9.37 25.17 -30.79
C LEU A 10 -9.93 24.87 -29.40
N GLY A 11 -11.16 24.37 -29.35
CA GLY A 11 -11.78 23.88 -28.15
C GLY A 11 -10.83 22.85 -27.55
N LYS A 12 -10.51 22.96 -26.24
CA LYS A 12 -9.90 21.88 -25.50
C LYS A 12 -10.84 20.70 -25.64
N GLU A 13 -10.52 19.77 -26.52
CA GLU A 13 -11.14 18.45 -26.49
C GLU A 13 -10.92 17.93 -25.08
N CYS A 14 -12.02 17.79 -24.36
CA CYS A 14 -12.02 17.26 -23.03
C CYS A 14 -11.67 15.77 -23.19
N TYR A 15 -10.41 15.40 -23.04
CA TYR A 15 -9.98 14.03 -23.02
C TYR A 15 -10.67 13.35 -21.83
N THR A 16 -11.75 12.65 -22.09
CA THR A 16 -12.49 11.85 -21.12
C THR A 16 -11.88 10.48 -20.95
N ALA A 17 -10.56 10.37 -21.05
CA ALA A 17 -9.86 9.11 -20.90
C ALA A 17 -10.14 8.54 -19.51
N THR A 18 -10.92 7.46 -19.47
CA THR A 18 -11.14 6.67 -18.27
C THR A 18 -10.06 5.61 -18.20
N ALA A 19 -9.36 5.52 -17.06
CA ALA A 19 -8.37 4.48 -16.79
C ALA A 19 -8.85 3.57 -15.67
N THR A 20 -8.55 2.27 -15.77
CA THR A 20 -8.86 1.29 -14.72
C THR A 20 -7.62 1.05 -13.88
N CYS A 21 -7.69 1.33 -12.58
CA CYS A 21 -6.64 0.98 -11.65
C CYS A 21 -6.68 -0.52 -11.35
N LEU A 22 -5.56 -1.21 -11.57
CA LEU A 22 -5.45 -2.67 -11.41
C LEU A 22 -4.65 -3.08 -10.16
N LEU A 23 -4.26 -2.12 -9.30
CA LEU A 23 -3.40 -2.40 -8.14
C LEU A 23 -4.07 -3.29 -7.10
N CYS A 24 -5.37 -3.17 -6.94
CA CYS A 24 -6.14 -3.97 -5.99
C CYS A 24 -7.49 -4.40 -6.59
N PRO A 25 -8.20 -5.37 -5.97
CA PRO A 25 -9.47 -5.90 -6.47
C PRO A 25 -10.63 -4.90 -6.51
N GLN A 26 -10.47 -3.66 -6.05
CA GLN A 26 -11.47 -2.60 -6.21
C GLN A 26 -11.65 -2.18 -7.68
N HIS A 27 -10.63 -2.37 -8.51
CA HIS A 27 -10.61 -2.07 -9.95
C HIS A 27 -11.30 -0.74 -10.29
N CYS A 28 -10.92 0.33 -9.58
CA CYS A 28 -11.53 1.66 -9.74
C CYS A 28 -11.41 2.14 -11.18
N GLN A 29 -12.55 2.49 -11.80
CA GLN A 29 -12.60 3.19 -13.08
C GLN A 29 -12.54 4.70 -12.81
N LEU A 30 -11.45 5.32 -13.20
CA LEU A 30 -11.14 6.70 -12.86
C LEU A 30 -11.20 7.58 -14.12
N ARG A 31 -12.01 8.61 -14.10
CA ARG A 31 -12.01 9.68 -15.11
C ARG A 31 -10.75 10.52 -14.94
N GLN A 32 -10.41 11.27 -15.97
CA GLN A 32 -9.35 12.27 -15.91
C GLN A 32 -9.44 13.12 -14.65
N GLY A 33 -8.35 13.16 -13.87
CA GLY A 33 -8.24 13.92 -12.62
C GLY A 33 -8.95 13.29 -11.41
N GLN A 34 -9.66 12.17 -11.57
CA GLN A 34 -10.34 11.49 -10.48
C GLN A 34 -9.35 10.62 -9.68
N SER A 35 -9.47 10.66 -8.35
CA SER A 35 -8.74 9.79 -7.45
C SER A 35 -9.50 8.50 -7.16
N GLY A 36 -8.76 7.43 -6.94
CA GLY A 36 -9.29 6.15 -6.50
C GLY A 36 -9.82 6.20 -5.07
N ARG A 37 -10.60 5.19 -4.72
CA ARG A 37 -11.19 5.01 -3.39
C ARG A 37 -10.15 5.01 -2.26
N CYS A 38 -8.93 4.58 -2.56
CA CYS A 38 -7.82 4.53 -1.62
C CYS A 38 -7.15 5.89 -1.34
N HIS A 39 -7.53 6.95 -2.03
CA HIS A 39 -6.92 8.29 -1.98
C HIS A 39 -5.42 8.35 -2.34
N ALA A 40 -4.84 7.24 -2.81
CA ALA A 40 -3.42 7.12 -3.15
C ALA A 40 -3.15 7.02 -4.65
N ARG A 41 -4.17 6.91 -5.48
CA ARG A 41 -4.09 6.75 -6.94
C ARG A 41 -4.97 7.75 -7.65
N LYS A 42 -4.51 8.27 -8.78
CA LYS A 42 -5.24 9.24 -9.59
C LYS A 42 -5.00 8.99 -11.07
N ASN A 43 -6.01 9.27 -11.89
CA ASN A 43 -5.85 9.25 -13.34
C ASN A 43 -5.33 10.60 -13.83
N TYR A 44 -4.15 10.59 -14.43
CA TYR A 44 -3.57 11.68 -15.20
C TYR A 44 -3.45 11.25 -16.66
N GLU A 45 -4.17 11.91 -17.54
CA GLU A 45 -4.11 11.71 -19.01
C GLU A 45 -4.22 10.25 -19.46
N GLY A 46 -5.01 9.43 -18.74
CA GLY A 46 -5.20 8.01 -19.03
C GLY A 46 -4.25 7.08 -18.29
N GLU A 47 -3.28 7.60 -17.57
CA GLU A 47 -2.34 6.82 -16.74
C GLU A 47 -2.71 6.89 -15.26
N ILE A 48 -2.53 5.77 -14.55
CA ILE A 48 -2.78 5.69 -13.11
C ILE A 48 -1.48 5.99 -12.36
N GLU A 49 -1.44 7.14 -11.72
CA GLU A 49 -0.28 7.60 -10.96
C GLU A 49 -0.45 7.47 -9.45
N SER A 50 0.68 7.30 -8.75
CA SER A 50 0.73 7.36 -7.28
C SER A 50 0.73 8.82 -6.83
N LEU A 51 -0.19 9.15 -5.90
CA LEU A 51 -0.22 10.45 -5.24
C LEU A 51 0.72 10.51 -4.01
N THR A 52 1.18 9.36 -3.54
CA THR A 52 1.84 9.22 -2.24
C THR A 52 3.29 8.76 -2.34
N TYR A 53 3.82 8.59 -3.57
CA TYR A 53 5.23 8.23 -3.77
C TYR A 53 6.17 9.23 -3.10
N GLY A 54 7.10 8.72 -2.31
CA GLY A 54 8.05 9.57 -1.58
C GLY A 54 7.45 10.36 -0.41
N GLU A 55 6.20 10.08 0.01
CA GLU A 55 5.57 10.75 1.15
C GLU A 55 5.41 9.80 2.34
N VAL A 56 6.12 10.04 3.43
CA VAL A 56 5.98 9.31 4.69
C VAL A 56 4.95 10.01 5.57
N ALA A 57 3.89 9.29 5.92
CA ALA A 57 2.83 9.77 6.81
C ALA A 57 3.16 9.57 8.29
N ALA A 58 3.80 8.44 8.60
CA ALA A 58 4.18 8.07 9.96
C ALA A 58 5.41 7.16 9.94
N TRP A 59 6.26 7.29 10.96
CA TRP A 59 7.38 6.37 11.19
C TRP A 59 7.69 6.24 12.68
N ASN A 60 8.22 5.08 13.08
CA ASN A 60 8.68 4.81 14.43
C ASN A 60 9.65 3.61 14.44
N LEU A 61 10.44 3.47 15.49
CA LEU A 61 11.15 2.24 15.78
C LEU A 61 10.28 1.39 16.73
N ASP A 62 9.76 0.28 16.21
CA ASP A 62 8.83 -0.58 16.93
C ASP A 62 9.43 -1.95 17.24
N PRO A 63 9.06 -2.60 18.36
CA PRO A 63 9.32 -4.03 18.56
C PRO A 63 8.70 -4.86 17.43
N ILE A 64 9.38 -5.93 17.01
CA ILE A 64 8.88 -6.79 15.92
C ILE A 64 7.55 -7.45 16.28
N GLU A 65 7.29 -7.71 17.55
CA GLU A 65 6.04 -8.27 18.05
C GLU A 65 4.84 -7.33 17.85
N LYS A 66 5.08 -6.03 17.70
CA LYS A 66 4.05 -5.05 17.28
C LYS A 66 3.59 -5.25 15.83
N LYS A 67 4.32 -6.04 15.05
CA LYS A 67 3.99 -6.43 13.67
C LYS A 67 3.32 -7.81 13.61
N PRO A 68 2.76 -8.31 14.70
CA PRO A 68 2.44 -9.67 15.13
C PRO A 68 3.31 -10.78 14.49
N LEU A 69 4.62 -10.57 14.46
CA LEU A 69 5.61 -11.50 13.91
C LEU A 69 6.44 -12.11 15.06
N TYR A 70 5.82 -12.99 15.83
CA TYR A 70 6.40 -13.53 17.08
C TYR A 70 7.56 -14.50 16.87
N HIS A 71 7.69 -15.08 15.67
CA HIS A 71 8.76 -16.04 15.33
C HIS A 71 9.83 -15.47 14.40
N PHE A 72 9.64 -14.23 13.95
CA PHE A 72 10.57 -13.54 13.07
C PHE A 72 11.45 -12.59 13.89
N TYR A 73 12.72 -12.96 14.13
CA TYR A 73 13.68 -12.19 14.95
C TYR A 73 13.12 -11.73 16.31
N PRO A 74 12.63 -12.64 17.19
CA PRO A 74 11.99 -12.28 18.46
C PRO A 74 12.85 -11.35 19.32
N GLY A 75 12.24 -10.34 19.93
CA GLY A 75 12.94 -9.36 20.78
C GLY A 75 13.72 -8.28 20.03
N SER A 76 13.69 -8.29 18.70
CA SER A 76 14.31 -7.23 17.89
C SER A 76 13.40 -6.01 17.71
N SER A 77 14.00 -4.91 17.24
CA SER A 77 13.27 -3.72 16.80
C SER A 77 13.34 -3.59 15.29
N ILE A 78 12.32 -3.01 14.68
CA ILE A 78 12.27 -2.72 13.25
C ILE A 78 11.79 -1.29 13.01
N PHE A 79 12.48 -0.57 12.11
CA PHE A 79 12.01 0.75 11.69
C PHE A 79 10.75 0.57 10.87
N SER A 80 9.70 1.26 11.27
CA SER A 80 8.36 1.15 10.70
C SER A 80 8.02 2.44 10.00
N ALA A 81 7.55 2.36 8.76
CA ALA A 81 7.11 3.52 7.99
C ALA A 81 5.81 3.22 7.24
N GLY A 82 5.00 4.24 7.06
CA GLY A 82 3.78 4.17 6.28
C GLY A 82 3.54 5.42 5.46
N GLY A 83 3.01 5.23 4.26
CA GLY A 83 2.50 6.28 3.40
C GLY A 83 1.03 6.59 3.72
N PHE A 84 0.35 7.24 2.80
CA PHE A 84 -1.08 7.52 2.89
C PHE A 84 -1.90 6.53 2.08
N GLY A 85 -3.16 6.37 2.50
CA GLY A 85 -4.18 5.66 1.75
C GLY A 85 -4.38 4.21 2.16
N CYS A 86 -5.60 3.73 1.90
CA CYS A 86 -6.00 2.34 2.10
C CYS A 86 -7.15 2.00 1.15
N ASN A 87 -7.12 0.82 0.55
CA ASN A 87 -8.17 0.32 -0.32
C ASN A 87 -9.39 -0.26 0.42
N LEU A 88 -9.31 -0.38 1.75
CA LEU A 88 -10.44 -0.62 2.65
C LEU A 88 -10.80 0.68 3.38
N SER A 89 -12.03 0.73 3.92
CA SER A 89 -12.58 1.86 4.68
C SER A 89 -13.16 1.41 6.02
N CYS A 90 -12.36 0.66 6.79
CA CYS A 90 -12.81 0.08 8.04
C CYS A 90 -13.30 1.16 9.02
N SER A 91 -14.54 1.01 9.51
CA SER A 91 -15.15 1.97 10.45
C SER A 91 -14.44 2.03 11.81
N PHE A 92 -13.66 0.99 12.14
CA PHE A 92 -12.87 0.85 13.36
C PHE A 92 -11.37 1.11 13.15
N CYS A 93 -10.97 1.74 12.04
CA CYS A 93 -9.56 1.95 11.72
C CYS A 93 -8.91 2.92 12.72
N GLN A 94 -7.89 2.45 13.46
CA GLN A 94 -7.12 3.28 14.38
C GLN A 94 -6.32 4.38 13.66
N ASN A 95 -5.89 4.08 12.42
CA ASN A 95 -5.06 4.98 11.62
C ASN A 95 -5.88 5.70 10.53
N HIS A 96 -7.17 6.00 10.78
CA HIS A 96 -8.08 6.57 9.79
C HIS A 96 -7.58 7.89 9.19
N GLU A 97 -6.85 8.69 9.96
CA GLU A 97 -6.31 9.98 9.51
C GLU A 97 -5.32 9.84 8.34
N ILE A 98 -4.51 8.79 8.32
CA ILE A 98 -3.54 8.54 7.24
C ILE A 98 -4.05 7.53 6.22
N SER A 99 -5.01 6.67 6.58
CA SER A 99 -5.56 5.65 5.69
C SER A 99 -6.72 6.17 4.83
N GLN A 100 -7.50 7.13 5.32
CA GLN A 100 -8.71 7.63 4.64
C GLN A 100 -8.59 9.07 4.14
N LYS A 101 -7.48 9.75 4.45
CA LYS A 101 -7.21 11.12 4.01
C LYS A 101 -5.79 11.19 3.45
N HIS A 102 -5.63 11.93 2.35
CA HIS A 102 -4.31 12.31 1.90
C HIS A 102 -3.94 13.64 2.55
N GLN A 103 -2.83 13.65 3.28
CA GLN A 103 -2.23 14.83 3.88
C GLN A 103 -0.82 15.01 3.31
N VAL A 104 -0.19 16.16 3.56
CA VAL A 104 1.21 16.36 3.18
C VAL A 104 2.09 15.63 4.18
N GLY A 105 2.79 14.60 3.71
CA GLY A 105 3.77 13.85 4.48
C GLY A 105 5.18 14.45 4.39
N ARG A 106 6.11 13.84 5.14
CA ARG A 106 7.53 14.12 4.98
C ARG A 106 8.00 13.55 3.64
N LYS A 107 8.60 14.38 2.80
CA LYS A 107 9.20 13.94 1.54
C LYS A 107 10.51 13.20 1.82
N VAL A 108 10.63 12.01 1.22
CA VAL A 108 11.83 11.19 1.27
C VAL A 108 11.98 10.46 -0.06
N THR A 109 13.22 10.23 -0.47
CA THR A 109 13.55 9.31 -1.56
C THR A 109 13.60 7.86 -1.05
N PRO A 110 13.55 6.85 -1.94
CA PRO A 110 13.77 5.45 -1.55
C PRO A 110 15.11 5.23 -0.81
N ALA A 111 16.17 5.92 -1.23
CA ALA A 111 17.48 5.83 -0.59
C ALA A 111 17.47 6.40 0.83
N GLU A 112 16.90 7.59 1.03
CA GLU A 112 16.77 8.20 2.36
C GLU A 112 15.91 7.34 3.30
N LEU A 113 14.84 6.73 2.79
CA LEU A 113 14.01 5.84 3.62
C LEU A 113 14.76 4.57 4.02
N ALA A 114 15.57 4.00 3.11
CA ALA A 114 16.42 2.85 3.41
C ALA A 114 17.50 3.22 4.45
N GLU A 115 18.15 4.36 4.30
CA GLU A 115 19.15 4.89 5.25
C GLU A 115 18.52 5.09 6.64
N MET A 116 17.39 5.80 6.74
CA MET A 116 16.67 5.99 7.99
C MET A 116 16.37 4.66 8.71
N ALA A 117 15.98 3.62 7.95
CA ALA A 117 15.65 2.32 8.51
C ALA A 117 16.87 1.56 9.04
N LEU A 118 18.02 1.69 8.37
CA LEU A 118 19.26 0.97 8.69
C LEU A 118 20.10 1.69 9.75
N GLU A 119 20.06 3.02 9.80
CA GLU A 119 20.73 3.81 10.83
C GLU A 119 19.97 3.83 12.16
N ALA A 120 18.69 3.50 12.16
CA ALA A 120 17.91 3.42 13.40
C ALA A 120 18.52 2.38 14.34
N GLN A 121 18.97 2.84 15.52
CA GLN A 121 19.71 2.02 16.48
C GLN A 121 18.93 0.75 16.84
N LYS A 122 19.52 -0.44 16.69
CA LYS A 122 18.93 -1.77 16.91
C LYS A 122 17.82 -2.16 15.90
N SER A 123 17.65 -1.43 14.82
CA SER A 123 16.71 -1.84 13.77
C SER A 123 17.28 -3.01 12.96
N ILE A 124 16.43 -4.02 12.72
CA ILE A 124 16.78 -5.13 11.81
C ILE A 124 16.46 -4.81 10.36
N GLY A 125 15.80 -3.68 10.06
CA GLY A 125 15.41 -3.28 8.71
C GLY A 125 14.18 -2.40 8.66
N LEU A 126 13.37 -2.54 7.62
CA LEU A 126 12.21 -1.70 7.33
C LEU A 126 10.91 -2.50 7.30
N CYS A 127 9.92 -2.04 8.06
CA CYS A 127 8.54 -2.51 8.00
C CYS A 127 7.64 -1.47 7.35
N PHE A 128 6.98 -1.82 6.26
CA PHE A 128 5.92 -1.02 5.66
C PHE A 128 4.59 -1.34 6.33
N THR A 129 3.96 -0.35 6.98
CA THR A 129 2.82 -0.55 7.89
C THR A 129 2.01 0.73 8.11
N TYR A 130 1.18 0.79 9.15
CA TYR A 130 0.30 1.88 9.61
C TYR A 130 -0.90 2.16 8.70
N SER A 131 -0.71 2.49 7.43
CA SER A 131 -1.73 2.47 6.37
C SER A 131 -1.64 1.14 5.58
N GLU A 132 -2.22 1.08 4.40
CA GLU A 132 -2.10 -0.12 3.56
C GLU A 132 -0.83 -0.05 2.68
N PRO A 133 0.17 -0.93 2.90
CA PRO A 133 1.43 -0.91 2.13
C PRO A 133 1.24 -1.02 0.62
N SER A 134 0.26 -1.79 0.16
CA SER A 134 0.01 -1.95 -1.28
C SER A 134 -0.32 -0.62 -1.99
N MET A 135 -0.82 0.37 -1.26
CA MET A 135 -1.04 1.71 -1.84
C MET A 135 0.26 2.47 -2.09
N TRP A 136 1.33 2.04 -1.44
CA TRP A 136 2.69 2.60 -1.57
C TRP A 136 3.61 1.70 -2.41
N PHE A 137 3.03 0.90 -3.30
CA PHE A 137 3.67 -0.16 -4.08
C PHE A 137 4.99 0.26 -4.72
N GLU A 138 5.03 1.39 -5.44
CA GLU A 138 6.24 1.86 -6.13
C GLU A 138 7.34 2.23 -5.12
N MET A 139 6.97 2.83 -3.99
CA MET A 139 7.93 3.17 -2.94
C MET A 139 8.54 1.91 -2.32
N ILE A 140 7.73 0.86 -2.08
CA ILE A 140 8.23 -0.43 -1.59
C ILE A 140 9.15 -1.07 -2.63
N ARG A 141 8.72 -1.14 -3.90
CA ARG A 141 9.49 -1.71 -4.99
C ARG A 141 10.88 -1.08 -5.11
N ASP A 142 10.96 0.24 -4.95
CA ASP A 142 12.19 1.00 -5.15
C ASP A 142 13.06 1.04 -3.87
N THR A 143 12.47 0.93 -2.67
CA THR A 143 13.20 0.96 -1.39
C THR A 143 13.68 -0.42 -0.92
N ALA A 144 12.84 -1.45 -1.08
CA ALA A 144 13.13 -2.77 -0.51
C ALA A 144 14.44 -3.40 -1.00
N PRO A 145 14.83 -3.30 -2.31
CA PRO A 145 16.13 -3.75 -2.78
C PRO A 145 17.30 -3.04 -2.09
N LEU A 146 17.17 -1.74 -1.79
CA LEU A 146 18.21 -0.94 -1.15
C LEU A 146 18.43 -1.37 0.31
N VAL A 147 17.35 -1.66 1.03
CA VAL A 147 17.41 -2.20 2.40
C VAL A 147 18.08 -3.57 2.40
N ARG A 148 17.67 -4.46 1.51
CA ARG A 148 18.22 -5.84 1.43
C ARG A 148 19.68 -5.88 1.00
N ALA A 149 20.09 -5.01 0.07
CA ALA A 149 21.49 -4.91 -0.36
C ALA A 149 22.46 -4.59 0.78
N GLN A 150 21.97 -3.97 1.85
CA GLN A 150 22.74 -3.65 3.06
C GLN A 150 22.49 -4.66 4.21
N GLY A 151 21.87 -5.81 3.93
CA GLY A 151 21.58 -6.88 4.91
C GLY A 151 20.37 -6.65 5.79
N GLY A 152 19.63 -5.54 5.60
CA GLY A 152 18.40 -5.25 6.32
C GLY A 152 17.24 -6.17 5.89
N LYS A 153 16.27 -6.33 6.78
CA LYS A 153 15.04 -7.10 6.56
C LYS A 153 13.91 -6.22 6.09
N VAL A 154 13.05 -6.75 5.23
CA VAL A 154 11.85 -6.06 4.72
C VAL A 154 10.61 -6.81 5.17
N VAL A 155 9.71 -6.08 5.83
CA VAL A 155 8.48 -6.62 6.43
C VAL A 155 7.28 -5.85 5.91
N LEU A 156 6.17 -6.54 5.67
CA LEU A 156 4.87 -5.92 5.38
C LEU A 156 3.86 -6.26 6.47
N VAL A 157 3.05 -5.26 6.86
CA VAL A 157 1.82 -5.48 7.63
C VAL A 157 0.67 -4.95 6.79
N SER A 158 -0.11 -5.84 6.21
CA SER A 158 -1.08 -5.56 5.16
C SER A 158 -2.46 -6.13 5.47
N ASN A 159 -3.49 -5.53 4.89
CA ASN A 159 -4.84 -6.08 4.89
C ASN A 159 -5.04 -7.21 3.86
N GLY A 160 -4.01 -7.55 3.09
CA GLY A 160 -4.01 -8.62 2.11
C GLY A 160 -4.78 -8.37 0.81
N THR A 161 -5.33 -7.18 0.59
CA THR A 161 -6.16 -6.90 -0.62
C THR A 161 -5.35 -6.21 -1.73
N ILE A 162 -4.31 -6.87 -2.23
CA ILE A 162 -3.52 -6.47 -3.39
C ILE A 162 -3.79 -7.41 -4.57
N SER A 163 -3.74 -6.93 -5.80
CA SER A 163 -3.85 -7.82 -6.96
C SER A 163 -2.61 -8.71 -7.11
N PRO A 164 -2.76 -10.02 -7.44
CA PRO A 164 -1.68 -11.00 -7.41
C PRO A 164 -0.40 -10.57 -8.14
N ARG A 165 -0.51 -10.04 -9.35
CA ARG A 165 0.66 -9.61 -10.14
C ARG A 165 1.54 -8.55 -9.45
N PHE A 166 0.93 -7.69 -8.60
CA PHE A 166 1.67 -6.68 -7.84
C PHE A 166 2.27 -7.28 -6.58
N LEU A 167 1.57 -8.24 -5.96
CA LEU A 167 2.11 -9.01 -4.86
C LEU A 167 3.34 -9.81 -5.30
N GLU A 168 3.25 -10.53 -6.41
CA GLU A 168 4.35 -11.31 -7.01
C GLU A 168 5.60 -10.45 -7.28
N ALA A 169 5.41 -9.18 -7.67
CA ALA A 169 6.52 -8.26 -7.89
C ALA A 169 7.23 -7.83 -6.60
N LEU A 170 6.54 -7.85 -5.45
CA LEU A 170 7.12 -7.49 -4.14
C LEU A 170 7.76 -8.67 -3.41
N ILE A 171 7.23 -9.88 -3.57
CA ILE A 171 7.65 -11.10 -2.86
C ILE A 171 9.17 -11.32 -2.86
N PRO A 172 9.91 -11.16 -3.97
CA PRO A 172 11.36 -11.38 -3.97
C PRO A 172 12.14 -10.48 -3.01
N TRP A 173 11.53 -9.39 -2.58
CA TRP A 173 12.15 -8.37 -1.74
C TRP A 173 11.67 -8.38 -0.29
N VAL A 174 10.66 -9.20 0.04
CA VAL A 174 10.01 -9.25 1.35
C VAL A 174 10.45 -10.48 2.12
N ASP A 175 10.88 -10.28 3.38
CA ASP A 175 11.35 -11.37 4.26
C ASP A 175 10.23 -11.93 5.14
N ALA A 176 9.24 -11.11 5.51
CA ALA A 176 8.08 -11.54 6.29
C ALA A 176 6.86 -10.66 6.04
N VAL A 177 5.69 -11.26 6.18
CA VAL A 177 4.39 -10.57 6.03
C VAL A 177 3.46 -10.94 7.17
N ASN A 178 2.77 -9.93 7.72
CA ASN A 178 1.58 -10.14 8.53
C ASN A 178 0.36 -9.72 7.73
N ILE A 179 -0.61 -10.62 7.57
CA ILE A 179 -1.90 -10.32 6.94
C ILE A 179 -2.97 -10.16 8.01
N ASP A 180 -3.57 -8.97 8.05
CA ASP A 180 -4.67 -8.64 8.96
C ASP A 180 -6.01 -9.13 8.40
N ILE A 181 -6.42 -10.35 8.74
CA ILE A 181 -7.78 -10.82 8.46
C ILE A 181 -8.72 -10.16 9.48
N LYS A 182 -9.59 -9.25 9.01
CA LYS A 182 -10.44 -8.44 9.89
C LYS A 182 -11.61 -9.22 10.51
N ALA A 183 -12.13 -10.22 9.81
CA ALA A 183 -13.14 -11.17 10.28
C ALA A 183 -13.26 -12.35 9.31
N PHE A 184 -13.83 -13.47 9.74
CA PHE A 184 -14.21 -14.59 8.88
C PHE A 184 -15.70 -14.51 8.46
N SER A 185 -16.11 -13.32 7.99
CA SER A 185 -17.48 -13.03 7.56
C SER A 185 -17.49 -12.07 6.38
N GLU A 186 -18.05 -12.49 5.27
CA GLU A 186 -18.22 -11.65 4.08
C GLU A 186 -19.10 -10.43 4.39
N ALA A 187 -20.18 -10.62 5.16
CA ALA A 187 -21.07 -9.53 5.58
C ALA A 187 -20.33 -8.48 6.42
N PHE A 188 -19.40 -8.91 7.29
CA PHE A 188 -18.57 -7.99 8.07
C PHE A 188 -17.65 -7.16 7.15
N TYR A 189 -16.98 -7.81 6.20
CA TYR A 189 -16.12 -7.10 5.25
C TYR A 189 -16.88 -6.08 4.41
N GLN A 190 -18.06 -6.45 3.92
CA GLN A 190 -18.89 -5.54 3.13
C GLN A 190 -19.38 -4.34 3.96
N HIS A 191 -19.87 -4.60 5.17
CA HIS A 191 -20.49 -3.57 6.00
C HIS A 191 -19.47 -2.68 6.72
N TYR A 192 -18.42 -3.26 7.33
CA TYR A 192 -17.51 -2.53 8.19
C TYR A 192 -16.16 -2.20 7.54
N CYS A 193 -15.72 -2.96 6.52
CA CYS A 193 -14.40 -2.75 5.89
C CYS A 193 -14.49 -2.15 4.49
N GLY A 194 -15.66 -2.21 3.86
CA GLY A 194 -15.83 -1.73 2.49
C GLY A 194 -15.07 -2.56 1.44
N GLY A 195 -14.89 -3.86 1.70
CA GLY A 195 -14.19 -4.82 0.85
C GLY A 195 -14.86 -6.19 0.86
N LYS A 196 -14.12 -7.24 0.50
CA LYS A 196 -14.58 -8.62 0.52
C LYS A 196 -13.56 -9.52 1.19
N LEU A 197 -14.03 -10.48 2.00
CA LEU A 197 -13.17 -11.50 2.62
C LEU A 197 -12.43 -12.32 1.55
N ALA A 198 -13.13 -12.70 0.47
CA ALA A 198 -12.55 -13.47 -0.63
C ALA A 198 -11.26 -12.85 -1.18
N TRP A 199 -11.18 -11.53 -1.31
CA TRP A 199 -9.99 -10.84 -1.81
C TRP A 199 -8.74 -11.04 -0.93
N VAL A 200 -8.94 -11.22 0.37
CA VAL A 200 -7.86 -11.49 1.32
C VAL A 200 -7.47 -12.95 1.24
N LEU A 201 -8.46 -13.85 1.22
CA LEU A 201 -8.22 -15.30 1.17
C LEU A 201 -7.50 -15.72 -0.11
N ASP A 202 -7.81 -15.10 -1.26
CA ASP A 202 -7.13 -15.35 -2.54
C ASP A 202 -5.60 -15.12 -2.46
N ASN A 203 -5.14 -14.25 -1.54
CA ASN A 203 -3.72 -13.99 -1.32
C ASN A 203 -3.12 -14.80 -0.17
N VAL A 204 -3.93 -15.31 0.75
CA VAL A 204 -3.51 -16.14 1.90
C VAL A 204 -3.50 -17.62 1.54
N GLU A 205 -4.53 -18.09 0.83
CA GLU A 205 -4.68 -19.47 0.39
C GLU A 205 -4.73 -19.53 -1.15
N PRO A 206 -3.61 -19.45 -1.86
CA PRO A 206 -3.64 -19.61 -3.31
C PRO A 206 -4.09 -21.01 -3.68
N SER A 207 -4.90 -21.09 -4.72
CA SER A 207 -5.41 -22.32 -5.32
C SER A 207 -4.25 -23.25 -5.71
N GLY A 208 -3.94 -24.27 -4.88
CA GLY A 208 -2.89 -25.23 -5.18
C GLY A 208 -1.81 -25.43 -4.11
N GLY A 209 -1.92 -24.82 -2.92
CA GLY A 209 -1.07 -25.16 -1.76
C GLY A 209 0.38 -24.64 -1.79
N GLN A 210 0.74 -23.83 -2.77
CA GLN A 210 2.01 -23.09 -2.80
C GLN A 210 1.70 -21.63 -3.07
N GLY A 211 1.35 -20.88 -2.02
CA GLY A 211 1.20 -19.45 -2.11
C GLY A 211 2.53 -18.75 -2.29
N PRO A 212 2.50 -17.55 -2.92
CA PRO A 212 3.69 -16.74 -3.09
C PRO A 212 4.27 -16.29 -1.74
N LEU A 213 3.47 -16.32 -0.69
CA LEU A 213 3.89 -15.99 0.68
C LEU A 213 4.22 -17.31 1.38
N GLY A 214 5.51 -17.64 1.50
CA GLY A 214 5.99 -18.66 2.45
C GLY A 214 5.42 -18.39 3.85
N ASP A 215 6.00 -18.81 4.93
CA ASP A 215 5.47 -18.65 6.29
C ASP A 215 4.84 -17.27 6.56
N TYR A 216 3.50 -17.22 6.63
CA TYR A 216 2.74 -16.03 7.02
C TYR A 216 1.98 -16.28 8.32
N ASN A 217 1.94 -15.26 9.18
CA ASN A 217 1.11 -15.25 10.37
C ASN A 217 -0.20 -14.51 10.06
N ALA A 218 -1.31 -15.24 9.98
CA ALA A 218 -2.63 -14.63 9.98
C ALA A 218 -2.99 -14.23 11.41
N TYR A 219 -3.14 -12.94 11.68
CA TYR A 219 -3.61 -12.45 12.97
C TYR A 219 -5.13 -12.33 12.95
N HIS A 220 -5.79 -13.10 13.84
CA HIS A 220 -7.20 -12.93 14.15
C HIS A 220 -7.31 -12.02 15.37
N PRO A 221 -7.93 -10.82 15.30
CA PRO A 221 -8.28 -10.08 16.51
C PRO A 221 -9.23 -10.96 17.34
N ARG A 222 -8.84 -11.26 18.57
CA ARG A 222 -9.69 -12.02 19.49
C ARG A 222 -10.99 -11.28 19.70
N GLY A 223 -12.06 -11.99 19.49
CA GLY A 223 -13.44 -11.68 19.59
C GLY A 223 -13.88 -10.43 20.37
N GLN A 224 -14.74 -9.71 19.73
CA GLN A 224 -15.94 -9.15 20.35
C GLN A 224 -17.15 -9.72 19.64
#